data_623571ce50d7707924ad2c8bbe266f81
#
_entry.id   623571ce50d7707924ad2c8bbe266f81
#
_cell.length_a   1.000
_cell.length_b   1.000
_cell.length_c   1.000
_cell.angle_alpha   90.00
_cell.angle_beta   90.00
_cell.angle_gamma   90.00
#
_symmetry.space_group_name_H-M   'P 1'
#
loop_
_entity.id
_entity.type
_entity.pdbx_description
1 polymer ?
#
loop_
_entity_poly.entity_id
_entity_poly.type
_entity_poly.pdbx_seq_one_letter_code
_entity_poly.pdbx_strand_id
1 'polypeptide(L)'
;MNQFKKKMYDLSGPKTAEALNKRRFEAYYCSTAEEAVEKALELIPKTDSVSWGGVMTVDELGLKQRLAQEGYTLLDRDTANTPEEKQAIMRQALTCGTFLMSSNAITKDGQLVNIDGMGNRVAAMCFGPRQVVVIAGMNKVLGTLDDAVARARNVAAPANAQRFGLSTPCGLTGQCGDCTSPDCICSKMVITRFCMPAGRIKVILVGEDLGL
;
A
#
# COMPACT_ATOMS: atom_id res chain seq x y z
N MET A 1 -6.38 -16.94 10.20
CA MET A 1 -7.62 -16.82 9.38
C MET A 1 -8.32 -18.17 9.34
N ASN A 2 -9.68 -18.23 9.28
CA ASN A 2 -10.38 -19.52 9.15
C ASN A 2 -10.35 -20.05 7.71
N GLN A 3 -10.50 -21.40 7.55
CA GLN A 3 -10.39 -22.08 6.26
C GLN A 3 -11.42 -21.63 5.23
N PHE A 4 -12.62 -21.22 5.62
CA PHE A 4 -13.67 -20.79 4.68
C PHE A 4 -13.34 -19.43 4.09
N LYS A 5 -12.83 -18.50 4.92
CA LYS A 5 -12.36 -17.19 4.46
C LYS A 5 -11.16 -17.34 3.52
N LYS A 6 -10.22 -18.24 3.86
CA LYS A 6 -9.08 -18.56 3.00
C LYS A 6 -9.52 -19.06 1.63
N LYS A 7 -10.43 -20.05 1.60
CA LYS A 7 -10.98 -20.57 0.35
C LYS A 7 -11.69 -19.50 -0.48
N MET A 8 -12.42 -18.59 0.17
CA MET A 8 -13.07 -17.46 -0.49
C MET A 8 -12.01 -16.54 -1.15
N TYR A 9 -10.90 -16.27 -0.47
CA TYR A 9 -9.81 -15.46 -1.01
C TYR A 9 -9.11 -16.15 -2.18
N ASP A 10 -8.82 -17.44 -2.09
CA ASP A 10 -8.20 -18.24 -3.16
C ASP A 10 -9.07 -18.29 -4.43
N LEU A 11 -10.40 -18.20 -4.29
CA LEU A 11 -11.33 -18.15 -5.43
C LEU A 11 -11.49 -16.74 -6.01
N SER A 12 -11.46 -15.70 -5.18
CA SER A 12 -11.72 -14.31 -5.61
C SER A 12 -10.46 -13.53 -5.97
N GLY A 13 -9.34 -13.85 -5.35
CA GLY A 13 -8.06 -13.14 -5.56
C GLY A 13 -7.59 -13.17 -7.01
N PRO A 14 -7.52 -14.35 -7.67
CA PRO A 14 -7.14 -14.42 -9.09
C PRO A 14 -8.06 -13.58 -10.01
N LYS A 15 -9.36 -13.54 -9.73
CA LYS A 15 -10.32 -12.72 -10.49
C LYS A 15 -10.07 -11.21 -10.31
N THR A 16 -9.72 -10.81 -9.09
CA THR A 16 -9.36 -9.40 -8.81
C THR A 16 -8.05 -9.03 -9.48
N ALA A 17 -7.07 -9.92 -9.50
CA ALA A 17 -5.81 -9.71 -10.22
C ALA A 17 -6.06 -9.58 -11.75
N GLU A 18 -6.94 -10.41 -12.32
CA GLU A 18 -7.36 -10.28 -13.72
C GLU A 18 -8.04 -8.93 -14.00
N ALA A 19 -8.90 -8.45 -13.11
CA ALA A 19 -9.55 -7.15 -13.24
C ALA A 19 -8.54 -5.99 -13.20
N LEU A 20 -7.54 -6.06 -12.32
CA LEU A 20 -6.42 -5.11 -12.29
C LEU A 20 -5.61 -5.14 -13.59
N ASN A 21 -5.33 -6.33 -14.14
CA ASN A 21 -4.60 -6.48 -15.41
C ASN A 21 -5.39 -5.86 -16.59
N LYS A 22 -6.72 -5.98 -16.63
CA LYS A 22 -7.57 -5.29 -17.59
C LYS A 22 -7.47 -3.76 -17.51
N ARG A 23 -7.10 -3.23 -16.33
CA ARG A 23 -6.83 -1.81 -16.09
C ARG A 23 -5.35 -1.45 -16.23
N ARG A 24 -4.57 -2.31 -16.91
CA ARG A 24 -3.16 -2.12 -17.25
C ARG A 24 -2.20 -2.04 -16.05
N PHE A 25 -2.63 -2.44 -14.85
CA PHE A 25 -1.70 -2.82 -13.80
C PHE A 25 -0.99 -4.13 -14.19
N GLU A 26 0.08 -4.46 -13.50
CA GLU A 26 0.69 -5.78 -13.55
C GLU A 26 0.37 -6.47 -12.23
N ALA A 27 -0.64 -7.34 -12.22
CA ALA A 27 -1.22 -7.85 -10.98
C ALA A 27 -1.12 -9.37 -10.86
N TYR A 28 -0.84 -9.81 -9.64
CA TYR A 28 -0.63 -11.19 -9.22
C TYR A 28 -1.46 -11.51 -7.99
N TYR A 29 -1.81 -12.77 -7.85
CA TYR A 29 -2.36 -13.32 -6.62
C TYR A 29 -1.38 -14.34 -6.05
N CYS A 30 -1.04 -14.18 -4.77
CA CYS A 30 -0.23 -15.09 -3.97
C CYS A 30 -1.11 -15.62 -2.84
N SER A 31 -1.18 -16.95 -2.71
CA SER A 31 -2.04 -17.58 -1.71
C SER A 31 -1.55 -17.33 -0.29
N THR A 32 -0.23 -17.20 -0.11
CA THR A 32 0.42 -16.99 1.20
C THR A 32 1.31 -15.75 1.24
N ALA A 33 1.65 -15.32 2.45
CA ALA A 33 2.60 -14.26 2.72
C ALA A 33 3.99 -14.56 2.13
N GLU A 34 4.44 -15.80 2.25
CA GLU A 34 5.75 -16.25 1.74
C GLU A 34 5.82 -16.12 0.21
N GLU A 35 4.79 -16.61 -0.49
CA GLU A 35 4.69 -16.47 -1.95
C GLU A 35 4.71 -15.00 -2.37
N ALA A 36 4.08 -14.11 -1.60
CA ALA A 36 4.06 -12.68 -1.89
C ALA A 36 5.43 -12.03 -1.71
N VAL A 37 6.22 -12.44 -0.72
CA VAL A 37 7.60 -11.98 -0.53
C VAL A 37 8.48 -12.40 -1.70
N GLU A 38 8.44 -13.68 -2.09
CA GLU A 38 9.23 -14.17 -3.22
C GLU A 38 8.82 -13.48 -4.54
N LYS A 39 7.52 -13.26 -4.74
CA LYS A 39 7.02 -12.50 -5.91
C LYS A 39 7.51 -11.05 -5.88
N ALA A 40 7.52 -10.40 -4.74
CA ALA A 40 8.05 -9.03 -4.61
C ALA A 40 9.54 -8.98 -4.98
N LEU A 41 10.35 -9.92 -4.50
CA LEU A 41 11.78 -10.01 -4.82
C LEU A 41 12.02 -10.27 -6.30
N GLU A 42 11.19 -11.12 -6.96
CA GLU A 42 11.24 -11.35 -8.41
C GLU A 42 10.99 -10.06 -9.21
N LEU A 43 10.06 -9.21 -8.73
CA LEU A 43 9.64 -7.99 -9.43
C LEU A 43 10.58 -6.79 -9.21
N ILE A 44 11.43 -6.84 -8.18
CA ILE A 44 12.33 -5.73 -7.82
C ILE A 44 13.72 -5.99 -8.40
N PRO A 45 14.17 -5.21 -9.41
CA PRO A 45 15.52 -5.37 -9.94
C PRO A 45 16.59 -5.14 -8.87
N LYS A 46 17.63 -5.98 -8.84
CA LYS A 46 18.76 -5.85 -7.89
C LYS A 46 19.51 -4.52 -8.01
N THR A 47 19.42 -3.88 -9.16
CA THR A 47 20.05 -2.57 -9.44
C THR A 47 19.22 -1.39 -8.94
N ASP A 48 18.00 -1.63 -8.46
CA ASP A 48 17.12 -0.54 -8.01
C ASP A 48 17.47 -0.09 -6.60
N SER A 49 17.40 1.22 -6.39
CA SER A 49 17.17 1.74 -5.05
C SER A 49 15.71 1.53 -4.68
N VAL A 50 15.48 1.04 -3.46
CA VAL A 50 14.14 0.71 -2.96
C VAL A 50 13.76 1.64 -1.82
N SER A 51 12.58 2.22 -1.87
CA SER A 51 12.03 3.02 -0.79
C SER A 51 10.57 2.65 -0.51
N TRP A 52 9.99 3.21 0.55
CA TRP A 52 8.62 2.90 0.96
C TRP A 52 7.91 4.05 1.66
N GLY A 53 6.58 3.97 1.66
CA GLY A 53 5.73 4.76 2.54
C GLY A 53 5.64 4.17 3.95
N GLY A 54 4.78 4.72 4.80
CA GLY A 54 4.38 4.04 6.05
C GLY A 54 3.48 2.85 5.68
N VAL A 55 4.03 1.64 5.67
CA VAL A 55 3.35 0.46 5.11
C VAL A 55 3.47 -0.75 6.03
N MET A 56 2.51 -0.90 6.94
CA MET A 56 2.48 -2.04 7.86
C MET A 56 2.46 -3.41 7.16
N THR A 57 1.75 -3.53 6.05
CA THR A 57 1.74 -4.78 5.26
C THR A 57 3.13 -5.27 4.89
N VAL A 58 4.04 -4.37 4.49
CA VAL A 58 5.43 -4.73 4.13
C VAL A 58 6.24 -5.07 5.38
N ASP A 59 5.93 -4.41 6.52
CA ASP A 59 6.55 -4.69 7.80
C ASP A 59 6.14 -6.09 8.32
N GLU A 60 4.84 -6.40 8.27
CA GLU A 60 4.29 -7.71 8.67
C GLU A 60 4.84 -8.87 7.84
N LEU A 61 5.12 -8.64 6.57
CA LEU A 61 5.74 -9.60 5.66
C LEU A 61 7.26 -9.79 5.88
N GLY A 62 7.90 -8.94 6.68
CA GLY A 62 9.36 -8.96 6.84
C GLY A 62 10.13 -8.59 5.57
N LEU A 63 9.48 -8.00 4.57
CA LEU A 63 10.09 -7.75 3.27
C LEU A 63 11.23 -6.72 3.33
N LYS A 64 11.16 -5.72 4.22
CA LYS A 64 12.25 -4.75 4.41
C LYS A 64 13.53 -5.42 4.88
N GLN A 65 13.42 -6.32 5.87
CA GLN A 65 14.53 -7.09 6.39
C GLN A 65 15.12 -8.01 5.33
N ARG A 66 14.25 -8.67 4.55
CA ARG A 66 14.67 -9.54 3.46
C ARG A 66 15.45 -8.77 2.38
N LEU A 67 14.98 -7.59 1.98
CA LEU A 67 15.68 -6.72 1.03
C LEU A 67 17.06 -6.27 1.55
N ALA A 68 17.16 -5.93 2.84
CA ALA A 68 18.44 -5.59 3.46
C ALA A 68 19.43 -6.76 3.45
N GLN A 69 18.98 -7.95 3.84
CA GLN A 69 19.77 -9.18 3.83
C GLN A 69 20.28 -9.57 2.43
N GLU A 70 19.48 -9.29 1.42
CA GLU A 70 19.83 -9.54 0.03
C GLU A 70 20.67 -8.42 -0.63
N GLY A 71 21.05 -7.38 0.13
CA GLY A 71 21.97 -6.34 -0.31
C GLY A 71 21.38 -5.30 -1.27
N TYR A 72 20.07 -5.07 -1.23
CA TYR A 72 19.47 -3.96 -1.98
C TYR A 72 19.88 -2.59 -1.43
N THR A 73 19.97 -1.58 -2.28
CA THR A 73 20.14 -0.19 -1.87
C THR A 73 18.82 0.34 -1.31
N LEU A 74 18.76 0.60 0.00
CA LEU A 74 17.53 1.03 0.67
C LEU A 74 17.56 2.54 0.98
N LEU A 75 16.49 3.24 0.63
CA LEU A 75 16.23 4.63 1.03
C LEU A 75 15.19 4.61 2.15
N ASP A 76 15.65 4.32 3.36
CA ASP A 76 14.80 4.16 4.54
C ASP A 76 14.69 5.47 5.32
N ARG A 77 13.52 6.10 5.27
CA ARG A 77 13.21 7.32 6.00
C ARG A 77 13.12 7.13 7.53
N ASP A 78 12.97 5.89 7.99
CA ASP A 78 12.83 5.61 9.41
C ASP A 78 14.21 5.51 10.11
N THR A 79 15.31 5.56 9.33
CA THR A 79 16.69 5.70 9.85
C THR A 79 17.12 7.16 10.05
N ALA A 80 16.30 8.13 9.62
CA ALA A 80 16.60 9.55 9.75
C ALA A 80 16.59 9.99 11.22
N ASN A 81 17.58 10.80 11.60
CA ASN A 81 17.72 11.33 12.96
C ASN A 81 16.96 12.65 13.17
N THR A 82 16.65 13.36 12.08
CA THR A 82 15.93 14.66 12.13
C THR A 82 14.72 14.66 11.19
N PRO A 83 13.72 15.53 11.43
CA PRO A 83 12.61 15.72 10.52
C PRO A 83 13.05 16.15 9.10
N GLU A 84 14.09 16.96 8.99
CA GLU A 84 14.64 17.46 7.74
C GLU A 84 15.27 16.33 6.93
N GLU A 85 16.09 15.47 7.56
CA GLU A 85 16.63 14.26 6.93
C GLU A 85 15.51 13.33 6.45
N LYS A 86 14.50 13.10 7.31
CA LYS A 86 13.33 12.30 6.95
C LYS A 86 12.61 12.84 5.72
N GLN A 87 12.43 14.17 5.66
CA GLN A 87 11.80 14.82 4.51
C GLN A 87 12.68 14.72 3.25
N ALA A 88 14.00 14.83 3.38
CA ALA A 88 14.94 14.68 2.27
C ALA A 88 14.87 13.26 1.68
N ILE A 89 14.88 12.22 2.52
CA ILE A 89 14.73 10.83 2.07
C ILE A 89 13.38 10.59 1.39
N MET A 90 12.28 11.15 1.93
CA MET A 90 10.97 11.05 1.28
C MET A 90 10.91 11.72 -0.10
N ARG A 91 11.69 12.78 -0.33
CA ARG A 91 11.84 13.39 -1.66
C ARG A 91 12.70 12.55 -2.58
N GLN A 92 13.81 11.98 -2.10
CA GLN A 92 14.63 11.04 -2.85
C GLN A 92 13.83 9.80 -3.27
N ALA A 93 12.91 9.34 -2.44
CA ALA A 93 12.02 8.24 -2.75
C ALA A 93 11.18 8.46 -4.02
N LEU A 94 10.92 9.71 -4.41
CA LEU A 94 10.21 10.03 -5.67
C LEU A 94 11.06 9.75 -6.92
N THR A 95 12.35 9.53 -6.78
CA THR A 95 13.28 9.23 -7.88
C THR A 95 13.92 7.85 -7.76
N CYS A 96 13.49 7.02 -6.81
CA CYS A 96 14.01 5.66 -6.63
C CYS A 96 13.60 4.73 -7.79
N GLY A 97 14.28 3.59 -7.88
CA GLY A 97 13.92 2.56 -8.86
C GLY A 97 12.57 1.92 -8.54
N THR A 98 12.43 1.42 -7.33
CA THR A 98 11.20 0.75 -6.86
C THR A 98 10.67 1.39 -5.58
N PHE A 99 9.37 1.71 -5.56
CA PHE A 99 8.68 2.19 -4.36
C PHE A 99 7.68 1.15 -3.86
N LEU A 100 7.81 0.76 -2.58
CA LEU A 100 6.90 -0.19 -1.93
C LEU A 100 5.78 0.53 -1.20
N MET A 101 4.57 0.06 -1.37
CA MET A 101 3.41 0.54 -0.63
C MET A 101 2.32 -0.53 -0.53
N SER A 102 1.29 -0.25 0.26
CA SER A 102 0.01 -0.94 0.21
C SER A 102 -1.07 0.02 -0.28
N SER A 103 -2.26 -0.50 -0.58
CA SER A 103 -3.46 0.32 -0.83
C SER A 103 -4.36 0.32 0.40
N ASN A 104 -5.07 1.42 0.66
CA ASN A 104 -6.06 1.46 1.73
C ASN A 104 -7.31 0.63 1.39
N ALA A 105 -7.66 0.56 0.10
CA ALA A 105 -8.67 -0.36 -0.41
C ALA A 105 -8.44 -0.62 -1.91
N ILE A 106 -8.98 -1.74 -2.38
CA ILE A 106 -8.97 -2.14 -3.80
C ILE A 106 -10.38 -2.61 -4.14
N THR A 107 -10.90 -2.23 -5.31
CA THR A 107 -12.20 -2.74 -5.76
C THR A 107 -12.04 -4.06 -6.49
N LYS A 108 -13.07 -4.92 -6.47
CA LYS A 108 -13.07 -6.19 -7.22
C LYS A 108 -12.91 -5.99 -8.73
N ASP A 109 -13.31 -4.83 -9.24
CA ASP A 109 -13.13 -4.44 -10.64
C ASP A 109 -11.78 -3.76 -10.93
N GLY A 110 -10.86 -3.69 -9.93
CA GLY A 110 -9.46 -3.34 -10.11
C GLY A 110 -9.10 -1.87 -10.01
N GLN A 111 -9.75 -1.09 -9.16
CA GLN A 111 -9.36 0.29 -8.83
C GLN A 111 -8.64 0.33 -7.48
N LEU A 112 -7.63 1.20 -7.33
CA LEU A 112 -6.94 1.41 -6.05
C LEU A 112 -7.47 2.70 -5.40
N VAL A 113 -7.80 2.62 -4.10
CA VAL A 113 -8.19 3.79 -3.29
C VAL A 113 -7.17 4.02 -2.20
N ASN A 114 -6.59 5.21 -2.18
CA ASN A 114 -5.56 5.60 -1.24
C ASN A 114 -5.88 6.93 -0.56
N ILE A 115 -5.76 6.95 0.77
CA ILE A 115 -5.81 8.16 1.59
C ILE A 115 -4.39 8.47 2.07
N ASP A 116 -4.02 9.76 2.06
CA ASP A 116 -2.70 10.22 2.50
C ASP A 116 -2.79 11.58 3.20
N GLY A 117 -1.96 11.80 4.20
CA GLY A 117 -1.84 13.09 4.90
C GLY A 117 -0.92 14.04 4.13
N MET A 118 0.38 13.79 4.14
CA MET A 118 1.37 14.64 3.46
C MET A 118 1.32 14.52 1.93
N GLY A 119 0.91 13.37 1.41
CA GLY A 119 0.81 13.10 -0.02
C GLY A 119 2.04 12.45 -0.63
N ASN A 120 3.08 12.16 0.14
CA ASN A 120 4.33 11.58 -0.37
C ASN A 120 4.14 10.18 -0.97
N ARG A 121 3.30 9.33 -0.37
CA ARG A 121 3.01 7.98 -0.85
C ARG A 121 2.18 8.01 -2.12
N VAL A 122 1.14 8.82 -2.17
CA VAL A 122 0.31 8.96 -3.37
C VAL A 122 1.04 9.70 -4.49
N ALA A 123 1.95 10.65 -4.18
CA ALA A 123 2.82 11.27 -5.19
C ALA A 123 3.73 10.22 -5.85
N ALA A 124 4.39 9.34 -5.07
CA ALA A 124 5.18 8.23 -5.60
C ALA A 124 4.34 7.27 -6.46
N MET A 125 3.10 7.01 -6.07
CA MET A 125 2.18 6.17 -6.86
C MET A 125 1.76 6.85 -8.16
N CYS A 126 1.40 8.14 -8.13
CA CYS A 126 0.92 8.87 -9.31
C CYS A 126 2.06 9.16 -10.28
N PHE A 127 3.21 9.64 -9.77
CA PHE A 127 4.37 10.00 -10.56
C PHE A 127 5.64 9.95 -9.69
N GLY A 128 6.78 9.52 -10.26
CA GLY A 128 8.08 9.52 -9.57
C GLY A 128 8.85 8.24 -9.85
N PRO A 129 8.83 7.24 -8.95
CA PRO A 129 9.60 5.99 -9.11
C PRO A 129 9.36 5.29 -10.45
N ARG A 130 10.40 4.61 -10.96
CA ARG A 130 10.28 3.84 -12.21
C ARG A 130 9.16 2.79 -12.12
N GLN A 131 9.03 2.15 -10.96
CA GLN A 131 7.91 1.27 -10.66
C GLN A 131 7.43 1.44 -9.22
N VAL A 132 6.19 1.05 -9.01
CA VAL A 132 5.56 0.96 -7.68
C VAL A 132 5.08 -0.47 -7.47
N VAL A 133 5.48 -1.10 -6.36
CA VAL A 133 4.97 -2.41 -5.97
C VAL A 133 3.98 -2.22 -4.82
N VAL A 134 2.72 -2.50 -5.09
CA VAL A 134 1.61 -2.45 -4.13
C VAL A 134 1.37 -3.86 -3.63
N ILE A 135 1.52 -4.07 -2.32
CA ILE A 135 1.22 -5.36 -1.68
C ILE A 135 0.03 -5.18 -0.76
N ALA A 136 -1.01 -5.97 -0.94
CA ALA A 136 -2.26 -5.83 -0.19
C ALA A 136 -2.89 -7.18 0.13
N GLY A 137 -3.27 -7.37 1.39
CA GLY A 137 -4.10 -8.50 1.81
C GLY A 137 -5.50 -8.42 1.20
N MET A 138 -6.11 -9.58 1.00
CA MET A 138 -7.48 -9.68 0.45
C MET A 138 -8.55 -9.06 1.35
N ASN A 139 -8.24 -8.79 2.64
CA ASN A 139 -9.09 -7.99 3.54
C ASN A 139 -9.32 -6.54 3.04
N LYS A 140 -8.54 -6.08 2.07
CA LYS A 140 -8.64 -4.73 1.47
C LYS A 140 -9.42 -4.71 0.16
N VAL A 141 -9.91 -5.86 -0.31
CA VAL A 141 -10.66 -5.98 -1.57
C VAL A 141 -12.16 -5.87 -1.31
N LEU A 142 -12.81 -4.85 -1.86
CA LEU A 142 -14.22 -4.50 -1.65
C LEU A 142 -15.03 -4.64 -2.94
N GLY A 143 -16.36 -4.70 -2.77
CA GLY A 143 -17.31 -4.90 -3.87
C GLY A 143 -17.34 -3.75 -4.87
N THR A 144 -17.48 -2.54 -4.34
CA THR A 144 -17.70 -1.32 -5.12
C THR A 144 -16.68 -0.23 -4.77
N LEU A 145 -16.64 0.83 -5.57
CA LEU A 145 -15.81 2.00 -5.28
C LEU A 145 -16.27 2.71 -3.99
N ASP A 146 -17.58 2.81 -3.77
CA ASP A 146 -18.13 3.43 -2.56
C ASP A 146 -17.74 2.65 -1.30
N ASP A 147 -17.80 1.31 -1.33
CA ASP A 147 -17.32 0.46 -0.24
C ASP A 147 -15.81 0.67 0.00
N ALA A 148 -15.02 0.78 -1.05
CA ALA A 148 -13.58 1.00 -0.96
C ALA A 148 -13.25 2.38 -0.35
N VAL A 149 -13.96 3.42 -0.75
CA VAL A 149 -13.86 4.77 -0.15
C VAL A 149 -14.29 4.72 1.32
N ALA A 150 -15.42 4.08 1.60
CA ALA A 150 -15.93 3.93 2.97
C ALA A 150 -14.93 3.18 3.87
N ARG A 151 -14.33 2.07 3.38
CA ARG A 151 -13.28 1.36 4.11
C ARG A 151 -12.05 2.24 4.38
N ALA A 152 -11.58 2.96 3.36
CA ALA A 152 -10.42 3.82 3.50
C ALA A 152 -10.64 4.89 4.58
N ARG A 153 -11.85 5.50 4.64
CA ARG A 153 -12.21 6.54 5.62
C ARG A 153 -12.55 5.99 7.00
N ASN A 154 -13.29 4.88 7.08
CA ASN A 154 -13.90 4.44 8.33
C ASN A 154 -13.13 3.30 9.01
N VAL A 155 -12.18 2.66 8.31
CA VAL A 155 -11.36 1.58 8.84
C VAL A 155 -9.88 1.95 8.80
N ALA A 156 -9.32 2.17 7.59
CA ALA A 156 -7.89 2.36 7.44
C ALA A 156 -7.38 3.67 8.08
N ALA A 157 -8.08 4.79 7.90
CA ALA A 157 -7.66 6.07 8.47
C ALA A 157 -7.78 6.09 10.01
N PRO A 158 -8.90 5.67 10.64
CA PRO A 158 -8.98 5.58 12.10
C PRO A 158 -7.95 4.64 12.71
N ALA A 159 -7.74 3.45 12.14
CA ALA A 159 -6.72 2.52 12.61
C ALA A 159 -5.30 3.11 12.52
N ASN A 160 -5.01 3.82 11.43
CA ASN A 160 -3.72 4.49 11.26
C ASN A 160 -3.56 5.70 12.20
N ALA A 161 -4.65 6.39 12.57
CA ALA A 161 -4.63 7.45 13.58
C ALA A 161 -4.25 6.90 14.97
N GLN A 162 -4.72 5.69 15.32
CA GLN A 162 -4.29 4.99 16.55
C GLN A 162 -2.78 4.71 16.52
N ARG A 163 -2.26 4.22 15.39
CA ARG A 163 -0.82 3.92 15.24
C ARG A 163 0.07 5.14 15.50
N PHE A 164 -0.41 6.33 15.17
CA PHE A 164 0.33 7.59 15.38
C PHE A 164 -0.02 8.30 16.69
N GLY A 165 -0.97 7.79 17.48
CA GLY A 165 -1.41 8.43 18.72
C GLY A 165 -2.00 9.83 18.52
N LEU A 166 -2.75 10.04 17.43
CA LEU A 166 -3.25 11.37 17.05
C LEU A 166 -4.46 11.78 17.87
N SER A 167 -4.55 13.09 18.17
CA SER A 167 -5.70 13.71 18.85
C SER A 167 -6.83 14.15 17.89
N THR A 168 -6.87 13.58 16.70
CA THR A 168 -7.98 13.77 15.75
C THR A 168 -9.26 13.08 16.26
N PRO A 169 -10.46 13.45 15.79
CA PRO A 169 -11.69 12.76 16.18
C PRO A 169 -11.60 11.23 16.03
N CYS A 170 -11.06 10.73 14.94
CA CYS A 170 -10.88 9.28 14.74
C CYS A 170 -9.77 8.68 15.62
N GLY A 171 -8.77 9.45 16.02
CA GLY A 171 -7.78 9.05 17.02
C GLY A 171 -8.37 8.87 18.42
N LEU A 172 -9.34 9.72 18.78
CA LEU A 172 -9.97 9.71 20.10
C LEU A 172 -11.16 8.73 20.19
N THR A 173 -11.93 8.61 19.11
CA THR A 173 -13.21 7.84 19.13
C THR A 173 -13.16 6.53 18.35
N GLY A 174 -12.12 6.31 17.54
CA GLY A 174 -12.05 5.18 16.60
C GLY A 174 -12.94 5.35 15.37
N GLN A 175 -13.63 6.49 15.21
CA GLN A 175 -14.58 6.72 14.12
C GLN A 175 -14.23 7.98 13.33
N CYS A 176 -14.44 7.94 12.00
CA CYS A 176 -14.24 9.10 11.14
C CYS A 176 -15.29 10.18 11.45
N GLY A 177 -14.83 11.37 11.84
CA GLY A 177 -15.70 12.53 12.10
C GLY A 177 -15.74 13.54 10.95
N ASP A 178 -15.25 13.19 9.77
CA ASP A 178 -15.14 14.09 8.59
C ASP A 178 -14.51 15.46 8.94
N CYS A 179 -13.44 15.42 9.71
CA CYS A 179 -12.84 16.60 10.33
C CYS A 179 -11.87 17.34 9.40
N THR A 180 -11.59 18.59 9.75
CA THR A 180 -10.53 19.43 9.17
C THR A 180 -9.41 19.68 10.19
N SER A 181 -9.14 18.71 11.06
CA SER A 181 -8.07 18.80 12.07
C SER A 181 -6.70 19.07 11.42
N PRO A 182 -5.85 19.94 12.00
CA PRO A 182 -4.51 20.17 11.50
C PRO A 182 -3.63 18.89 11.52
N ASP A 183 -3.91 17.94 12.41
CA ASP A 183 -3.21 16.65 12.49
C ASP A 183 -3.83 15.56 11.60
N CYS A 184 -4.74 15.94 10.69
CA CYS A 184 -5.43 15.02 9.79
C CYS A 184 -4.46 14.29 8.87
N ILE A 185 -4.57 12.95 8.86
CA ILE A 185 -3.77 12.07 8.00
C ILE A 185 -4.52 11.58 6.75
N CYS A 186 -5.70 12.15 6.48
CA CYS A 186 -6.57 11.80 5.35
C CYS A 186 -6.92 13.01 4.47
N SER A 187 -5.99 13.98 4.37
CA SER A 187 -6.22 15.22 3.62
C SER A 187 -6.27 15.03 2.10
N LYS A 188 -5.77 13.91 1.60
CA LYS A 188 -5.78 13.57 0.17
C LYS A 188 -6.40 12.21 -0.03
N MET A 189 -7.31 12.11 -0.99
CA MET A 189 -7.88 10.85 -1.45
C MET A 189 -7.62 10.70 -2.94
N VAL A 190 -6.96 9.60 -3.32
CA VAL A 190 -6.58 9.30 -4.70
C VAL A 190 -7.20 7.98 -5.13
N ILE A 191 -7.95 8.02 -6.22
CA ILE A 191 -8.52 6.85 -6.90
C ILE A 191 -7.73 6.61 -8.17
N THR A 192 -7.00 5.50 -8.23
CA THR A 192 -6.27 5.11 -9.43
C THR A 192 -7.10 4.09 -10.20
N ARG A 193 -7.78 4.58 -11.25
CA ARG A 193 -8.68 3.78 -12.07
C ARG A 193 -7.93 2.88 -13.08
N PHE A 194 -6.72 3.28 -13.44
CA PHE A 194 -6.03 2.79 -14.63
C PHE A 194 -4.54 3.07 -14.52
N CYS A 195 -3.69 2.13 -14.88
CA CYS A 195 -2.25 2.30 -14.80
C CYS A 195 -1.69 2.93 -16.09
N MET A 196 -1.06 4.10 -15.96
CA MET A 196 -0.33 4.77 -17.03
C MET A 196 1.05 5.23 -16.53
N PRO A 197 2.15 4.87 -17.20
CA PRO A 197 2.24 3.87 -18.28
C PRO A 197 1.87 2.46 -17.80
N ALA A 198 1.52 1.58 -18.75
CA ALA A 198 1.13 0.21 -18.44
C ALA A 198 2.23 -0.54 -17.66
N GLY A 199 1.82 -1.32 -16.65
CA GLY A 199 2.73 -2.14 -15.86
C GLY A 199 3.64 -1.38 -14.88
N ARG A 200 3.60 -0.03 -14.86
CA ARG A 200 4.40 0.74 -13.89
C ARG A 200 3.99 0.44 -12.44
N ILE A 201 2.71 0.24 -12.20
CA ILE A 201 2.21 -0.18 -10.88
C ILE A 201 1.97 -1.68 -10.92
N LYS A 202 2.72 -2.40 -10.11
CA LYS A 202 2.58 -3.84 -9.89
C LYS A 202 1.77 -4.07 -8.63
N VAL A 203 0.84 -5.01 -8.65
CA VAL A 203 -0.04 -5.28 -7.51
C VAL A 203 0.07 -6.76 -7.13
N ILE A 204 0.46 -7.03 -5.89
CA ILE A 204 0.48 -8.36 -5.31
C ILE A 204 -0.67 -8.45 -4.31
N LEU A 205 -1.69 -9.21 -4.66
CA LEU A 205 -2.80 -9.56 -3.76
C LEU A 205 -2.40 -10.79 -2.96
N VAL A 206 -2.52 -10.71 -1.65
CA VAL A 206 -2.16 -11.81 -0.74
C VAL A 206 -3.41 -12.44 -0.16
N GLY A 207 -3.52 -13.76 -0.22
CA GLY A 207 -4.67 -14.55 0.27
C GLY A 207 -4.84 -14.55 1.79
N GLU A 208 -4.42 -13.49 2.46
CA GLU A 208 -4.43 -13.30 3.91
C GLU A 208 -4.92 -11.90 4.30
N ASP A 209 -5.24 -11.73 5.60
CA ASP A 209 -5.51 -10.42 6.18
C ASP A 209 -4.17 -9.78 6.55
N LEU A 210 -3.82 -8.65 5.93
CA LEU A 210 -2.56 -7.95 6.14
C LEU A 210 -2.76 -6.43 6.27
N GLY A 211 -2.07 -5.84 7.22
CA GLY A 211 -2.06 -4.41 7.50
C GLY A 211 -3.44 -3.83 7.84
N LEU A 212 -3.53 -2.49 7.79
CA LEU A 212 -4.72 -1.72 8.16
C LEU A 212 -5.73 -1.62 7.00
#